data_4f664383b61479a8255198e9d20b3ea1
#
_entry.id   4f664383b61479a8255198e9d20b3ea1
#
_cell.length_a   1.000
_cell.length_b   1.000
_cell.length_c   1.000
_cell.angle_alpha   90.00
_cell.angle_beta   90.00
_cell.angle_gamma   90.00
#
_symmetry.space_group_name_H-M   'P 1'
#
loop_
_entity.id
_entity.type
_entity.pdbx_description
1 polymer ?
#
loop_
_entity_poly.entity_id
_entity_poly.type
_entity_poly.pdbx_seq_one_letter_code
_entity_poly.pdbx_strand_id
1 'polypeptide(L)'
;MPKHIPIWAARRFLKTWRSLSGSQKQRIGEILIHLPELRADPHLHTGYGIRQLHGTHFYEARLDLRWRLIFKVTEEEIVLFDVMNHDQVRRL
;
A
#
# COMPACT_ATOMS: atom_id res chain seq x y z
N MET A 1 23.19 2.15 9.65
CA MET A 1 22.17 1.12 9.86
C MET A 1 20.84 1.60 9.32
N PRO A 2 20.19 0.82 8.47
CA PRO A 2 18.85 1.19 8.05
C PRO A 2 17.92 1.19 9.26
N LYS A 3 17.16 2.25 9.38
CA LYS A 3 16.17 2.38 10.44
C LYS A 3 15.00 1.45 10.14
N HIS A 4 14.68 0.57 11.07
CA HIS A 4 13.49 -0.26 10.94
C HIS A 4 12.25 0.60 11.09
N ILE A 5 11.37 0.52 10.10
CA ILE A 5 10.13 1.26 10.10
C ILE A 5 9.01 0.26 10.33
N PRO A 6 8.21 0.42 11.40
CA PRO A 6 7.09 -0.48 11.63
C PRO A 6 6.03 -0.30 10.56
N ILE A 7 5.42 -1.43 10.18
CA ILE A 7 4.28 -1.47 9.27
C ILE A 7 3.08 -1.91 10.07
N TRP A 8 2.07 -1.06 10.12
CA TRP A 8 0.84 -1.31 10.85
C TRP A 8 -0.29 -1.60 9.88
N ALA A 9 -1.25 -2.40 10.31
CA ALA A 9 -2.45 -2.66 9.54
C ALA A 9 -3.64 -2.02 10.25
N ALA A 10 -4.34 -1.11 9.57
CA ALA A 10 -5.58 -0.55 10.08
C ALA A 10 -6.63 -1.65 10.21
N ARG A 11 -7.56 -1.48 11.14
CA ARG A 11 -8.63 -2.48 11.37
C ARG A 11 -9.40 -2.77 10.09
N ARG A 12 -9.71 -1.75 9.30
CA ARG A 12 -10.44 -1.91 8.05
C ARG A 12 -9.66 -2.74 7.04
N PHE A 13 -8.32 -2.60 6.99
CA PHE A 13 -7.47 -3.43 6.15
C PHE A 13 -7.55 -4.90 6.57
N LEU A 14 -7.45 -5.19 7.86
CA LEU A 14 -7.53 -6.55 8.38
C LEU A 14 -8.88 -7.20 8.05
N LYS A 15 -9.95 -6.42 8.07
CA LYS A 15 -11.28 -6.90 7.71
C LYS A 15 -11.37 -7.26 6.23
N THR A 16 -10.83 -6.41 5.36
CA THR A 16 -10.80 -6.64 3.92
C THR A 16 -9.89 -7.82 3.56
N TRP A 17 -8.77 -7.99 4.26
CA TRP A 17 -7.81 -9.06 4.03
C TRP A 17 -8.47 -10.44 3.96
N ARG A 18 -9.49 -10.67 4.77
CA ARG A 18 -10.18 -11.97 4.83
C ARG A 18 -10.84 -12.36 3.51
N SER A 19 -11.24 -11.37 2.72
CA SER A 19 -11.93 -11.60 1.46
C SER A 19 -11.02 -11.57 0.25
N LEU A 20 -9.72 -11.28 0.43
CA LEU A 20 -8.77 -11.22 -0.68
C LEU A 20 -8.42 -12.61 -1.19
N SER A 21 -8.15 -12.68 -2.50
CA SER A 21 -7.66 -13.91 -3.12
C SER A 21 -6.23 -14.22 -2.69
N GLY A 22 -5.80 -15.47 -2.89
CA GLY A 22 -4.42 -15.86 -2.62
C GLY A 22 -3.42 -15.04 -3.44
N SER A 23 -3.72 -14.75 -4.70
CA SER A 23 -2.84 -13.95 -5.55
C SER A 23 -2.74 -12.50 -5.08
N GLN A 24 -3.85 -11.92 -4.61
CA GLN A 24 -3.83 -10.57 -4.05
C GLN A 24 -3.00 -10.51 -2.76
N LYS A 25 -3.16 -11.49 -1.89
CA LYS A 25 -2.37 -11.59 -0.65
C LYS A 25 -0.89 -11.73 -0.94
N GLN A 26 -0.54 -12.57 -1.92
CA GLN A 26 0.85 -12.75 -2.33
C GLN A 26 1.43 -11.44 -2.87
N ARG A 27 0.67 -10.73 -3.70
CA ARG A 27 1.10 -9.45 -4.26
C ARG A 27 1.34 -8.42 -3.15
N ILE A 28 0.46 -8.36 -2.16
CA ILE A 28 0.64 -7.49 -1.01
C ILE A 28 1.94 -7.82 -0.28
N GLY A 29 2.21 -9.12 -0.06
CA GLY A 29 3.47 -9.55 0.56
C GLY A 29 4.70 -9.07 -0.20
N GLU A 30 4.68 -9.15 -1.52
CA GLU A 30 5.76 -8.66 -2.38
C GLU A 30 5.95 -7.15 -2.22
N ILE A 31 4.85 -6.40 -2.20
CA ILE A 31 4.89 -4.95 -2.03
C ILE A 31 5.47 -4.58 -0.66
N LEU A 32 5.05 -5.28 0.41
CA LEU A 32 5.52 -5.00 1.76
C LEU A 32 7.03 -5.13 1.92
N ILE A 33 7.63 -6.07 1.20
CA ILE A 33 9.09 -6.27 1.24
C ILE A 33 9.81 -5.00 0.73
N HIS A 34 9.22 -4.31 -0.24
CA HIS A 34 9.84 -3.16 -0.88
C HIS A 34 9.42 -1.81 -0.30
N LEU A 35 8.38 -1.75 0.55
CA LEU A 35 7.89 -0.47 1.08
C LEU A 35 8.94 0.36 1.81
N PRO A 36 9.84 -0.22 2.63
CA PRO A 36 10.87 0.59 3.27
C PRO A 36 11.80 1.31 2.29
N GLU A 37 12.09 0.70 1.14
CA GLU A 37 12.92 1.29 0.11
C GLU A 37 12.22 2.42 -0.63
N LEU A 38 10.90 2.31 -0.79
CA LEU A 38 10.08 3.31 -1.47
C LEU A 38 10.07 4.65 -0.73
N ARG A 39 10.31 4.62 0.55
CA ARG A 39 10.39 5.81 1.36
C ARG A 39 11.58 6.68 0.96
N ALA A 40 12.69 6.02 0.60
CA ALA A 40 13.90 6.71 0.13
C ALA A 40 13.75 7.18 -1.33
N ASP A 41 13.11 6.36 -2.17
CA ASP A 41 12.93 6.67 -3.60
C ASP A 41 11.66 6.00 -4.12
N PRO A 42 10.53 6.74 -4.19
CA PRO A 42 9.26 6.21 -4.69
C PRO A 42 9.30 5.71 -6.13
N HIS A 43 10.30 6.13 -6.91
CA HIS A 43 10.39 5.76 -8.32
C HIS A 43 11.08 4.42 -8.56
N LEU A 44 11.70 3.81 -7.54
CA LEU A 44 12.42 2.56 -7.68
C LEU A 44 11.54 1.36 -8.09
N HIS A 45 10.26 1.40 -7.77
CA HIS A 45 9.38 0.24 -7.93
C HIS A 45 8.16 0.56 -8.78
N THR A 46 8.40 1.08 -9.99
CA THR A 46 7.35 1.44 -10.94
C THR A 46 6.47 0.25 -11.34
N GLY A 47 7.01 -0.97 -11.29
CA GLY A 47 6.27 -2.18 -11.63
C GLY A 47 5.05 -2.45 -10.72
N TYR A 48 5.02 -1.87 -9.52
CA TYR A 48 3.88 -1.98 -8.61
C TYR A 48 2.88 -0.85 -8.76
N GLY A 49 3.13 0.10 -9.66
CA GLY A 49 2.24 1.24 -9.87
C GLY A 49 2.10 2.11 -8.63
N ILE A 50 3.16 2.23 -7.83
CA ILE A 50 3.12 2.99 -6.59
C ILE A 50 3.17 4.47 -6.88
N ARG A 51 2.20 5.20 -6.33
CA ARG A 51 2.15 6.66 -6.44
C ARG A 51 1.37 7.26 -5.29
N GLN A 52 1.67 8.51 -4.98
CA GLN A 52 0.90 9.29 -4.03
C GLN A 52 -0.39 9.76 -4.67
N LEU A 53 -1.49 9.68 -3.92
CA LEU A 53 -2.78 10.19 -4.37
C LEU A 53 -2.81 11.69 -4.15
N HIS A 54 -3.08 12.42 -5.24
CA HIS A 54 -3.03 13.88 -5.27
C HIS A 54 -3.90 14.49 -4.16
N GLY A 55 -3.32 15.45 -3.42
CA GLY A 55 -4.02 16.17 -2.37
C GLY A 55 -4.23 15.38 -1.08
N THR A 56 -3.61 14.21 -0.95
CA THR A 56 -3.76 13.35 0.24
C THR A 56 -2.40 12.90 0.76
N HIS A 57 -2.42 12.27 1.95
CA HIS A 57 -1.25 11.57 2.49
C HIS A 57 -1.25 10.09 2.12
N PHE A 58 -2.21 9.65 1.31
CA PHE A 58 -2.31 8.28 0.89
C PHE A 58 -1.44 7.99 -0.32
N TYR A 59 -0.93 6.77 -0.36
CA TYR A 59 -0.29 6.18 -1.52
C TYR A 59 -1.11 4.99 -1.98
N GLU A 60 -1.02 4.67 -3.26
CA GLU A 60 -1.59 3.43 -3.78
C GLU A 60 -0.52 2.57 -4.43
N ALA A 61 -0.74 1.26 -4.39
CA ALA A 61 0.04 0.27 -5.12
C ALA A 61 -0.92 -0.66 -5.84
N ARG A 62 -0.61 -0.99 -7.08
CA ARG A 62 -1.48 -1.84 -7.90
C ARG A 62 -1.40 -3.29 -7.45
N LEU A 63 -2.56 -3.89 -7.15
CA LEU A 63 -2.66 -5.33 -6.88
C LEU A 63 -3.03 -6.09 -8.15
N ASP A 64 -4.00 -5.57 -8.89
CA ASP A 64 -4.45 -6.10 -10.17
C ASP A 64 -5.16 -4.97 -10.94
N LEU A 65 -5.91 -5.30 -11.99
CA LEU A 65 -6.57 -4.30 -12.82
C LEU A 65 -7.61 -3.47 -12.06
N ARG A 66 -8.26 -4.05 -11.05
CA ARG A 66 -9.34 -3.39 -10.32
C ARG A 66 -8.95 -2.88 -8.95
N TRP A 67 -8.01 -3.53 -8.28
CA TRP A 67 -7.76 -3.34 -6.86
C TRP A 67 -6.42 -2.68 -6.60
N ARG A 68 -6.42 -1.82 -5.59
CA ARG A 68 -5.24 -1.07 -5.13
C ARG A 68 -5.06 -1.26 -3.64
N LEU A 69 -3.83 -1.46 -3.22
CA LEU A 69 -3.44 -1.35 -1.82
C LEU A 69 -3.29 0.14 -1.49
N ILE A 70 -3.99 0.60 -0.46
CA ILE A 70 -3.92 1.99 -0.01
C ILE A 70 -3.18 2.02 1.31
N PHE A 71 -2.18 2.90 1.41
CA PHE A 71 -1.35 2.99 2.59
C PHE A 71 -0.88 4.42 2.81
N LYS A 72 -0.46 4.71 4.04
CA LYS A 72 0.14 5.98 4.42
C LYS A 72 1.60 5.75 4.77
N VAL A 73 2.45 6.70 4.42
CA VAL A 73 3.87 6.66 4.76
C VAL A 73 4.20 7.95 5.52
N THR A 74 4.75 7.78 6.71
CA THR A 74 5.30 8.89 7.49
C THR A 74 6.78 8.63 7.74
N GLU A 75 7.47 9.56 8.37
CA GLU A 75 8.87 9.37 8.72
C GLU A 75 9.07 8.22 9.72
N GLU A 76 8.04 7.88 10.47
CA GLU A 76 8.13 6.93 11.57
C GLU A 76 7.50 5.59 11.28
N GLU A 77 6.50 5.55 10.39
CA GLU A 77 5.73 4.31 10.18
C GLU A 77 5.07 4.26 8.81
N ILE A 78 4.63 3.06 8.45
CA ILE A 78 3.78 2.80 7.30
C ILE A 78 2.50 2.19 7.83
N VAL A 79 1.35 2.68 7.37
CA VAL A 79 0.05 2.16 7.78
C VAL A 79 -0.70 1.65 6.56
N LEU A 80 -0.98 0.35 6.55
CA LEU A 80 -1.84 -0.26 5.52
C LEU A 80 -3.27 0.11 5.86
N PHE A 81 -3.89 0.91 4.99
CA PHE A 81 -5.20 1.48 5.26
C PHE A 81 -6.33 0.56 4.81
N ASP A 82 -6.30 0.14 3.55
CA ASP A 82 -7.32 -0.76 2.99
C ASP A 82 -6.91 -1.23 1.60
N VAL A 83 -7.74 -2.10 1.03
CA VAL A 83 -7.69 -2.46 -0.38
C VAL A 83 -8.97 -1.91 -1.01
N MET A 84 -8.83 -1.11 -2.05
CA MET A 84 -9.93 -0.38 -2.66
C MET A 84 -9.93 -0.53 -4.17
N ASN A 85 -11.11 -0.49 -4.77
CA ASN A 85 -11.23 -0.38 -6.21
C ASN A 85 -11.07 1.09 -6.63
N HIS A 86 -11.02 1.32 -7.94
CA HIS A 86 -10.78 2.65 -8.51
C HIS A 86 -11.82 3.69 -8.04
N ASP A 87 -13.09 3.33 -8.00
CA ASP A 87 -14.14 4.26 -7.57
C ASP A 87 -14.03 4.63 -6.10
N GLN A 88 -13.67 3.67 -5.25
CA GLN A 88 -13.44 3.92 -3.83
C GLN A 88 -12.24 4.83 -3.61
N VAL A 89 -11.17 4.64 -4.37
CA VAL A 89 -9.97 5.50 -4.29
C VAL A 89 -10.31 6.94 -4.60
N ARG A 90 -11.18 7.18 -5.58
CA ARG A 90 -11.59 8.54 -5.95
C ARG A 90 -12.28 9.30 -4.83
N ARG A 91 -12.84 8.59 -3.86
CA ARG A 91 -13.58 9.18 -2.73
C ARG A 91 -12.69 9.52 -1.53
N LEU A 92 -11.42 9.22 -1.62
CA LEU A 92 -10.48 9.54 -0.54
C LEU A 92 -10.18 11.04 -0.43
#